data_4e279ee5e8f4c5f3026f6cecb6e61e63
#
_entry.id   4e279ee5e8f4c5f3026f6cecb6e61e63
#
_cell.length_a   1.000
_cell.length_b   1.000
_cell.length_c   1.000
_cell.angle_alpha   90.00
_cell.angle_beta   90.00
_cell.angle_gamma   90.00
#
_symmetry.space_group_name_H-M   'P 1'
#
loop_
_entity.id
_entity.type
_entity.pdbx_description
1 polymer ?
#
loop_
_entity_poly.entity_id
_entity_poly.type
_entity_poly.pdbx_seq_one_letter_code
_entity_poly.pdbx_strand_id
1 'polypeptide(L)'
;MKKTILSLAWSMLILGGVISSYFIFTAYADGYWIWGDKVEYDTTGQFGDFFGGVIGTFFALAGTLLLVLTFQEQSKQNKRESFETKFYEMLHLHKQNVEEIQVGEKRGREAIELLFYNLRDIYMIVENAVSEIERINPSTDDKEEVKRFDRMKKFLSKSNNKLNFIHNLSYGYFFYGVRNYYVTKNKQDVQYDINVEVTAILVVNKTSKSLFSPRNSLLGHYFRHLYQTVQFIAREENLQEDEKYNYAKMVRAQLSDFEQALLYYNSLSVMGKKWITPIGIVDIKKMCLIARFRLIKNMPYYFEYFGIKPGDFFEVEKKVWQTHGGNFFEIDLIN
;
A
#
# COMPACT_ATOMS: atom_id res chain seq x y z
N MET A 1 24.16 1.72 20.54
CA MET A 1 25.20 0.82 20.01
C MET A 1 26.21 1.57 19.11
N LYS A 2 25.84 2.27 18.01
CA LYS A 2 26.75 3.03 17.14
C LYS A 2 27.60 4.04 17.91
N LYS A 3 26.98 4.92 18.73
CA LYS A 3 27.67 5.93 19.53
C LYS A 3 28.65 5.30 20.53
N THR A 4 28.29 4.15 21.12
CA THR A 4 29.13 3.43 22.09
C THR A 4 30.39 2.84 21.42
N ILE A 5 30.22 2.20 20.26
CA ILE A 5 31.35 1.63 19.50
C ILE A 5 32.27 2.74 19.01
N LEU A 6 31.71 3.85 18.50
CA LEU A 6 32.49 5.01 18.04
C LEU A 6 33.28 5.64 19.20
N SER A 7 32.64 5.82 20.37
CA SER A 7 33.30 6.32 21.58
C SER A 7 34.45 5.39 22.01
N LEU A 8 34.24 4.07 21.94
CA LEU A 8 35.26 3.09 22.28
C LEU A 8 36.46 3.15 21.31
N ALA A 9 36.19 3.28 20.00
CA ALA A 9 37.23 3.42 18.98
C ALA A 9 38.07 4.69 19.21
N TRP A 10 37.40 5.81 19.45
CA TRP A 10 38.09 7.06 19.77
C TRP A 10 38.91 6.99 21.07
N SER A 11 38.40 6.33 22.12
CA SER A 11 39.15 6.15 23.38
C SER A 11 40.39 5.31 23.17
N MET A 12 40.33 4.26 22.32
CA MET A 12 41.51 3.45 21.97
C MET A 12 42.55 4.25 21.19
N LEU A 13 42.12 5.06 20.21
CA LEU A 13 43.03 5.91 19.45
C LEU A 13 43.72 6.97 20.33
N ILE A 14 42.95 7.61 21.23
CA ILE A 14 43.50 8.61 22.16
C ILE A 14 44.47 7.94 23.14
N LEU A 15 44.10 6.81 23.74
CA LEU A 15 44.95 6.09 24.68
C LEU A 15 46.25 5.63 24.01
N GLY A 16 46.16 5.03 22.82
CA GLY A 16 47.33 4.64 22.03
C GLY A 16 48.22 5.85 21.69
N GLY A 17 47.63 6.98 21.31
CA GLY A 17 48.35 8.22 21.05
C GLY A 17 49.06 8.80 22.30
N VAL A 18 48.40 8.81 23.43
CA VAL A 18 49.00 9.27 24.70
C VAL A 18 50.16 8.40 25.14
N ILE A 19 49.99 7.08 25.09
CA ILE A 19 51.06 6.11 25.45
C ILE A 19 52.22 6.28 24.46
N SER A 20 51.97 6.39 23.19
CA SER A 20 53.02 6.63 22.16
C SER A 20 53.79 7.90 22.42
N SER A 21 53.08 9.00 22.67
CA SER A 21 53.69 10.33 22.93
C SER A 21 54.53 10.31 24.20
N TYR A 22 53.99 9.70 25.27
CA TYR A 22 54.73 9.55 26.53
C TYR A 22 56.01 8.74 26.35
N PHE A 23 55.93 7.64 25.65
CA PHE A 23 57.06 6.76 25.41
C PHE A 23 58.15 7.42 24.52
N ILE A 24 57.75 8.13 23.49
CA ILE A 24 58.70 8.90 22.63
C ILE A 24 59.37 10.02 23.44
N PHE A 25 58.58 10.70 24.29
CA PHE A 25 59.13 11.78 25.15
C PHE A 25 60.17 11.24 26.17
N THR A 26 59.88 10.12 26.83
CA THR A 26 60.83 9.50 27.78
C THR A 26 62.06 8.99 27.07
N ALA A 27 61.93 8.34 25.92
CA ALA A 27 63.09 7.88 25.14
C ALA A 27 63.99 9.05 24.69
N TYR A 28 63.37 10.16 24.31
CA TYR A 28 64.11 11.40 23.96
C TYR A 28 64.81 12.01 25.19
N ALA A 29 64.17 12.04 26.35
CA ALA A 29 64.75 12.59 27.58
C ALA A 29 65.93 11.72 28.09
N ASP A 30 65.90 10.41 27.84
CA ASP A 30 66.97 9.49 28.22
C ASP A 30 68.12 9.44 27.17
N GLY A 31 68.05 10.30 26.16
CA GLY A 31 69.07 10.43 25.12
C GLY A 31 69.02 9.43 23.99
N TYR A 32 67.97 8.60 23.91
CA TYR A 32 67.75 7.69 22.80
C TYR A 32 67.00 8.40 21.66
N TRP A 33 67.71 8.79 20.60
CA TRP A 33 67.13 9.44 19.45
C TRP A 33 67.23 8.53 18.22
N ILE A 34 66.12 8.37 17.54
CA ILE A 34 65.93 7.42 16.43
C ILE A 34 66.82 7.77 15.20
N TRP A 35 67.28 9.04 15.08
CA TRP A 35 67.99 9.57 13.95
C TRP A 35 69.51 9.83 14.27
N GLY A 36 70.11 9.02 15.15
CA GLY A 36 71.51 9.13 15.51
C GLY A 36 72.44 8.41 14.51
N ASP A 37 73.74 8.78 14.53
CA ASP A 37 74.76 8.25 13.62
C ASP A 37 75.04 6.73 13.76
N LYS A 38 74.56 6.11 14.88
CA LYS A 38 74.69 4.65 15.10
C LYS A 38 73.37 4.07 15.53
N VAL A 39 72.96 2.99 14.83
CA VAL A 39 71.76 2.19 15.22
C VAL A 39 72.19 1.13 16.23
N GLU A 40 71.67 1.25 17.47
CA GLU A 40 71.80 0.20 18.49
C GLU A 40 70.66 -0.81 18.28
N TYR A 41 70.98 -1.96 17.72
CA TYR A 41 70.02 -2.99 17.31
C TYR A 41 69.16 -3.51 18.46
N ASP A 42 69.74 -3.71 19.67
CA ASP A 42 68.98 -4.21 20.85
C ASP A 42 67.93 -3.20 21.32
N THR A 43 68.31 -1.94 21.44
CA THR A 43 67.40 -0.87 21.87
C THR A 43 66.32 -0.58 20.81
N THR A 44 66.71 -0.61 19.55
CA THR A 44 65.78 -0.43 18.43
C THR A 44 64.81 -1.60 18.31
N GLY A 45 65.23 -2.84 18.60
CA GLY A 45 64.40 -4.03 18.64
C GLY A 45 63.36 -3.94 19.72
N GLN A 46 63.76 -3.64 20.98
CA GLN A 46 62.86 -3.46 22.12
C GLN A 46 61.83 -2.33 21.88
N PHE A 47 62.25 -1.25 21.26
CA PHE A 47 61.39 -0.15 20.87
C PHE A 47 60.36 -0.61 19.81
N GLY A 48 60.78 -1.35 18.80
CA GLY A 48 59.89 -1.92 17.79
C GLY A 48 58.89 -2.89 18.38
N ASP A 49 59.28 -3.75 19.32
CA ASP A 49 58.39 -4.69 20.01
C ASP A 49 57.32 -3.99 20.85
N PHE A 50 57.72 -2.93 21.58
CA PHE A 50 56.74 -2.13 22.33
C PHE A 50 55.73 -1.40 21.41
N PHE A 51 56.22 -0.73 20.37
CA PHE A 51 55.33 -0.04 19.42
C PHE A 51 54.47 -1.02 18.66
N GLY A 52 54.99 -2.12 18.16
CA GLY A 52 54.24 -3.15 17.46
C GLY A 52 53.29 -3.93 18.37
N GLY A 53 53.76 -4.38 19.53
CA GLY A 53 53.00 -5.21 20.45
C GLY A 53 51.93 -4.46 21.23
N VAL A 54 52.29 -3.35 21.84
CA VAL A 54 51.37 -2.61 22.73
C VAL A 54 50.59 -1.57 21.93
N ILE A 55 51.28 -0.61 21.33
CA ILE A 55 50.63 0.53 20.67
C ILE A 55 49.89 0.08 19.40
N GLY A 56 50.51 -0.83 18.63
CA GLY A 56 49.89 -1.41 17.42
C GLY A 56 48.57 -2.11 17.77
N THR A 57 48.47 -2.74 18.93
CA THR A 57 47.21 -3.39 19.36
C THR A 57 46.08 -2.40 19.58
N PHE A 58 46.33 -1.23 20.19
CA PHE A 58 45.29 -0.21 20.37
C PHE A 58 44.78 0.31 18.99
N PHE A 59 45.69 0.58 18.07
CA PHE A 59 45.29 1.03 16.74
C PHE A 59 44.58 -0.05 15.94
N ALA A 60 45.03 -1.32 16.05
CA ALA A 60 44.37 -2.45 15.39
C ALA A 60 42.93 -2.67 15.94
N LEU A 61 42.75 -2.59 17.27
CA LEU A 61 41.41 -2.67 17.87
C LEU A 61 40.51 -1.51 17.45
N ALA A 62 41.05 -0.28 17.45
CA ALA A 62 40.28 0.88 16.96
C ALA A 62 39.89 0.71 15.49
N GLY A 63 40.82 0.29 14.64
CA GLY A 63 40.56 -0.02 13.21
C GLY A 63 39.50 -1.08 13.02
N THR A 64 39.56 -2.18 13.79
CA THR A 64 38.54 -3.24 13.76
C THR A 64 37.16 -2.72 14.17
N LEU A 65 37.06 -1.90 15.23
CA LEU A 65 35.80 -1.30 15.65
C LEU A 65 35.20 -0.37 14.58
N LEU A 66 36.03 0.43 13.92
CA LEU A 66 35.61 1.29 12.81
C LEU A 66 35.17 0.47 11.59
N LEU A 67 35.85 -0.64 11.27
CA LEU A 67 35.43 -1.57 10.23
C LEU A 67 34.04 -2.17 10.51
N VAL A 68 33.80 -2.63 11.74
CA VAL A 68 32.47 -3.15 12.14
C VAL A 68 31.40 -2.11 11.96
N LEU A 69 31.65 -0.84 12.34
CA LEU A 69 30.70 0.25 12.12
C LEU A 69 30.44 0.48 10.62
N THR A 70 31.52 0.49 9.82
CA THR A 70 31.41 0.68 8.35
C THR A 70 30.55 -0.42 7.73
N PHE A 71 30.78 -1.69 8.09
CA PHE A 71 29.96 -2.80 7.60
C PHE A 71 28.49 -2.71 8.03
N GLN A 72 28.22 -2.26 9.27
CA GLN A 72 26.83 -2.04 9.71
C GLN A 72 26.12 -0.95 8.90
N GLU A 73 26.79 0.18 8.64
CA GLU A 73 26.22 1.25 7.82
C GLU A 73 26.04 0.80 6.37
N GLN A 74 27.02 0.11 5.79
CA GLN A 74 26.93 -0.44 4.44
C GLN A 74 25.79 -1.46 4.29
N SER A 75 25.59 -2.32 5.31
CA SER A 75 24.49 -3.27 5.32
C SER A 75 23.12 -2.57 5.35
N LYS A 76 22.98 -1.47 6.09
CA LYS A 76 21.76 -0.66 6.11
C LYS A 76 21.52 0.01 4.76
N GLN A 77 22.57 0.59 4.19
CA GLN A 77 22.50 1.24 2.89
C GLN A 77 22.10 0.23 1.80
N ASN A 78 22.71 -0.93 1.76
CA ASN A 78 22.39 -1.99 0.79
C ASN A 78 20.93 -2.44 0.90
N LYS A 79 20.38 -2.56 2.13
CA LYS A 79 18.97 -2.88 2.33
C LYS A 79 18.06 -1.78 1.77
N ARG A 80 18.41 -0.52 2.01
CA ARG A 80 17.66 0.62 1.50
C ARG A 80 17.69 0.68 -0.03
N GLU A 81 18.87 0.53 -0.63
CA GLU A 81 19.05 0.49 -2.09
C GLU A 81 18.26 -0.68 -2.73
N SER A 82 18.30 -1.86 -2.10
CA SER A 82 17.52 -3.01 -2.54
C SER A 82 16.02 -2.75 -2.48
N PHE A 83 15.53 -2.11 -1.41
CA PHE A 83 14.13 -1.70 -1.30
C PHE A 83 13.76 -0.69 -2.41
N GLU A 84 14.56 0.36 -2.57
CA GLU A 84 14.30 1.42 -3.54
C GLU A 84 14.29 0.86 -4.98
N THR A 85 15.26 0.00 -5.33
CA THR A 85 15.32 -0.64 -6.63
C THR A 85 14.05 -1.43 -6.93
N LYS A 86 13.62 -2.29 -5.99
CA LYS A 86 12.37 -3.07 -6.14
C LYS A 86 11.14 -2.17 -6.18
N PHE A 87 11.10 -1.11 -5.37
CA PHE A 87 10.00 -0.16 -5.38
C PHE A 87 9.85 0.54 -6.74
N TYR A 88 10.93 1.06 -7.30
CA TYR A 88 10.90 1.71 -8.61
C TYR A 88 10.57 0.74 -9.74
N GLU A 89 11.03 -0.51 -9.66
CA GLU A 89 10.63 -1.57 -10.59
C GLU A 89 9.11 -1.83 -10.52
N MET A 90 8.55 -1.95 -9.31
CA MET A 90 7.10 -2.11 -9.13
C MET A 90 6.32 -0.90 -9.64
N LEU A 91 6.83 0.30 -9.46
CA LEU A 91 6.20 1.52 -9.97
C LEU A 91 6.23 1.57 -11.50
N HIS A 92 7.32 1.13 -12.11
CA HIS A 92 7.44 1.00 -13.56
C HIS A 92 6.47 -0.04 -14.13
N LEU A 93 6.39 -1.21 -13.52
CA LEU A 93 5.43 -2.26 -13.88
C LEU A 93 3.98 -1.79 -13.72
N HIS A 94 3.68 -0.97 -12.70
CA HIS A 94 2.34 -0.39 -12.56
C HIS A 94 1.99 0.48 -13.77
N LYS A 95 2.91 1.33 -14.22
CA LYS A 95 2.73 2.15 -15.41
C LYS A 95 2.49 1.30 -16.66
N GLN A 96 3.26 0.23 -16.85
CA GLN A 96 3.06 -0.72 -17.96
C GLN A 96 1.68 -1.39 -17.90
N ASN A 97 1.26 -1.88 -16.71
CA ASN A 97 -0.05 -2.46 -16.53
C ASN A 97 -1.19 -1.51 -16.90
N VAL A 98 -1.03 -0.20 -16.61
CA VAL A 98 -2.00 0.83 -17.05
C VAL A 98 -2.00 0.94 -18.57
N GLU A 99 -0.84 1.04 -19.20
CA GLU A 99 -0.70 1.18 -20.65
C GLU A 99 -1.22 -0.04 -21.43
N GLU A 100 -1.22 -1.24 -20.84
CA GLU A 100 -1.75 -2.48 -21.42
C GLU A 100 -3.28 -2.60 -21.36
N ILE A 101 -3.95 -1.82 -20.50
CA ILE A 101 -5.40 -1.83 -20.41
C ILE A 101 -5.98 -1.29 -21.73
N GLN A 102 -6.79 -2.11 -22.40
CA GLN A 102 -7.47 -1.74 -23.62
C GLN A 102 -8.93 -2.16 -23.59
N VAL A 103 -9.83 -1.25 -23.96
CA VAL A 103 -11.28 -1.47 -24.08
C VAL A 103 -11.76 -0.88 -25.38
N GLY A 104 -12.06 -1.74 -26.36
CA GLY A 104 -12.35 -1.31 -27.72
C GLY A 104 -11.13 -0.61 -28.34
N GLU A 105 -11.34 0.63 -28.80
CA GLU A 105 -10.28 1.46 -29.38
C GLU A 105 -9.49 2.27 -28.33
N LYS A 106 -10.01 2.40 -27.11
CA LYS A 106 -9.38 3.15 -26.03
C LYS A 106 -8.32 2.33 -25.30
N ARG A 107 -7.21 2.99 -24.95
CA ARG A 107 -6.07 2.36 -24.29
C ARG A 107 -5.58 3.20 -23.11
N GLY A 108 -4.95 2.55 -22.15
CA GLY A 108 -4.34 3.20 -20.98
C GLY A 108 -5.37 3.97 -20.15
N ARG A 109 -5.07 5.21 -19.82
CA ARG A 109 -5.93 6.06 -18.99
C ARG A 109 -7.30 6.34 -19.59
N GLU A 110 -7.40 6.46 -20.92
CA GLU A 110 -8.69 6.61 -21.57
C GLU A 110 -9.57 5.37 -21.44
N ALA A 111 -8.97 4.18 -21.47
CA ALA A 111 -9.68 2.94 -21.21
C ALA A 111 -10.17 2.86 -19.76
N ILE A 112 -9.35 3.34 -18.80
CA ILE A 112 -9.71 3.39 -17.38
C ILE A 112 -10.87 4.36 -17.14
N GLU A 113 -10.86 5.51 -17.78
CA GLU A 113 -12.00 6.46 -17.75
C GLU A 113 -13.27 5.79 -18.26
N LEU A 114 -13.21 5.13 -19.42
CA LEU A 114 -14.35 4.38 -19.97
C LEU A 114 -14.82 3.28 -19.01
N LEU A 115 -13.90 2.57 -18.35
CA LEU A 115 -14.23 1.53 -17.37
C LEU A 115 -14.95 2.10 -16.15
N PHE A 116 -14.59 3.30 -15.69
CA PHE A 116 -15.31 3.98 -14.61
C PHE A 116 -16.75 4.29 -15.00
N TYR A 117 -16.98 4.88 -16.18
CA TYR A 117 -18.34 5.16 -16.66
C TYR A 117 -19.14 3.87 -16.89
N ASN A 118 -18.52 2.83 -17.43
CA ASN A 118 -19.17 1.52 -17.56
C ASN A 118 -19.61 0.94 -16.20
N LEU A 119 -18.80 1.08 -15.17
CA LEU A 119 -19.15 0.63 -13.81
C LEU A 119 -20.34 1.43 -13.27
N ARG A 120 -20.33 2.77 -13.47
CA ARG A 120 -21.44 3.64 -13.08
C ARG A 120 -22.74 3.24 -13.79
N ASP A 121 -22.68 3.05 -15.10
CA ASP A 121 -23.88 2.68 -15.89
C ASP A 121 -24.41 1.31 -15.45
N ILE A 122 -23.54 0.33 -15.20
CA ILE A 122 -23.94 -0.97 -14.64
C ILE A 122 -24.60 -0.79 -13.27
N TYR A 123 -24.03 0.06 -12.40
CA TYR A 123 -24.62 0.34 -11.10
C TYR A 123 -26.04 0.88 -11.22
N MET A 124 -26.26 1.89 -12.05
CA MET A 124 -27.58 2.51 -12.27
C MET A 124 -28.59 1.51 -12.83
N ILE A 125 -28.17 0.65 -13.75
CA ILE A 125 -29.01 -0.39 -14.32
C ILE A 125 -29.42 -1.43 -13.27
N VAL A 126 -28.45 -1.87 -12.44
CA VAL A 126 -28.73 -2.84 -11.37
C VAL A 126 -29.63 -2.20 -10.29
N GLU A 127 -29.39 -0.96 -9.91
CA GLU A 127 -30.21 -0.23 -8.94
C GLU A 127 -31.66 -0.09 -9.43
N ASN A 128 -31.87 0.22 -10.70
CA ASN A 128 -33.20 0.26 -11.29
C ASN A 128 -33.87 -1.11 -11.28
N ALA A 129 -33.15 -2.18 -11.66
CA ALA A 129 -33.67 -3.53 -11.62
C ALA A 129 -34.05 -3.99 -10.20
N VAL A 130 -33.24 -3.64 -9.19
CA VAL A 130 -33.58 -3.89 -7.79
C VAL A 130 -34.80 -3.12 -7.36
N SER A 131 -34.98 -1.87 -7.82
CA SER A 131 -36.14 -1.04 -7.55
C SER A 131 -37.42 -1.58 -8.22
N GLU A 132 -37.28 -2.22 -9.39
CA GLU A 132 -38.40 -2.94 -10.02
C GLU A 132 -38.85 -4.12 -9.15
N ILE A 133 -37.92 -4.95 -8.63
CA ILE A 133 -38.24 -6.06 -7.74
C ILE A 133 -39.05 -5.60 -6.52
N GLU A 134 -38.71 -4.43 -5.95
CA GLU A 134 -39.44 -3.87 -4.80
C GLU A 134 -40.91 -3.53 -5.14
N ARG A 135 -41.19 -3.21 -6.41
CA ARG A 135 -42.53 -2.85 -6.90
C ARG A 135 -43.37 -4.03 -7.36
N ILE A 136 -42.73 -5.16 -7.71
CA ILE A 136 -43.43 -6.35 -8.17
C ILE A 136 -44.29 -6.88 -7.03
N ASN A 137 -45.58 -7.01 -7.29
CA ASN A 137 -46.52 -7.76 -6.46
C ASN A 137 -46.89 -9.00 -7.23
N PRO A 138 -46.39 -10.19 -6.84
CA PRO A 138 -46.71 -11.41 -7.57
C PRO A 138 -48.22 -11.65 -7.48
N SER A 139 -48.90 -11.65 -8.62
CA SER A 139 -50.30 -11.95 -8.77
C SER A 139 -50.49 -13.43 -9.06
N THR A 140 -49.93 -14.29 -8.20
CA THR A 140 -49.96 -15.74 -8.38
C THR A 140 -50.60 -16.40 -7.16
N ASP A 141 -51.28 -17.54 -7.40
CA ASP A 141 -51.80 -18.42 -6.36
C ASP A 141 -50.68 -19.25 -5.70
N ASP A 142 -49.42 -19.16 -6.24
CA ASP A 142 -48.30 -19.86 -5.67
C ASP A 142 -47.76 -19.15 -4.43
N LYS A 143 -48.15 -19.71 -3.26
CA LYS A 143 -47.74 -19.22 -1.95
C LYS A 143 -46.23 -19.20 -1.74
N GLU A 144 -45.48 -20.05 -2.36
CA GLU A 144 -44.02 -20.09 -2.23
C GLU A 144 -43.36 -18.92 -3.00
N GLU A 145 -43.89 -18.57 -4.17
CA GLU A 145 -43.43 -17.40 -4.93
C GLU A 145 -43.71 -16.11 -4.18
N VAL A 146 -44.92 -15.95 -3.61
CA VAL A 146 -45.27 -14.81 -2.75
C VAL A 146 -44.29 -14.67 -1.59
N LYS A 147 -44.03 -15.76 -0.86
CA LYS A 147 -43.08 -15.76 0.27
C LYS A 147 -41.66 -15.43 -0.18
N ARG A 148 -41.25 -15.84 -1.37
CA ARG A 148 -39.94 -15.54 -1.95
C ARG A 148 -39.78 -14.04 -2.18
N PHE A 149 -40.75 -13.37 -2.81
CA PHE A 149 -40.76 -11.93 -3.03
C PHE A 149 -40.82 -11.15 -1.71
N ASP A 150 -41.61 -11.58 -0.73
CA ASP A 150 -41.65 -10.95 0.59
C ASP A 150 -40.30 -11.00 1.31
N ARG A 151 -39.57 -12.12 1.21
CA ARG A 151 -38.21 -12.21 1.76
C ARG A 151 -37.26 -11.23 1.06
N MET A 152 -37.32 -11.12 -0.29
CA MET A 152 -36.50 -10.19 -1.05
C MET A 152 -36.77 -8.73 -0.65
N LYS A 153 -38.05 -8.33 -0.60
CA LYS A 153 -38.47 -6.99 -0.17
C LYS A 153 -38.02 -6.65 1.27
N LYS A 154 -38.17 -7.59 2.19
CA LYS A 154 -37.71 -7.45 3.57
C LYS A 154 -36.20 -7.29 3.68
N PHE A 155 -35.41 -7.96 2.83
CA PHE A 155 -33.97 -7.78 2.77
C PHE A 155 -33.60 -6.39 2.22
N LEU A 156 -34.24 -5.97 1.13
CA LEU A 156 -33.99 -4.71 0.44
C LEU A 156 -34.47 -3.49 1.25
N SER A 157 -35.49 -3.64 2.11
CA SER A 157 -35.96 -2.54 2.97
C SER A 157 -34.91 -2.04 3.99
N LYS A 158 -33.85 -2.82 4.26
CA LYS A 158 -32.74 -2.40 5.10
C LYS A 158 -31.71 -1.66 4.25
N SER A 159 -31.64 -0.33 4.37
CA SER A 159 -30.81 0.56 3.55
C SER A 159 -29.36 0.08 3.37
N ASN A 160 -28.67 -0.25 4.47
CA ASN A 160 -27.27 -0.71 4.40
C ASN A 160 -27.13 -2.05 3.64
N ASN A 161 -28.08 -2.97 3.80
CA ASN A 161 -28.05 -4.24 3.05
C ASN A 161 -28.27 -4.00 1.57
N LYS A 162 -29.21 -3.13 1.21
CA LYS A 162 -29.53 -2.77 -0.17
C LYS A 162 -28.33 -2.15 -0.88
N LEU A 163 -27.73 -1.10 -0.31
CA LEU A 163 -26.58 -0.42 -0.90
C LEU A 163 -25.39 -1.36 -1.09
N ASN A 164 -25.01 -2.11 -0.06
CA ASN A 164 -23.94 -3.10 -0.13
C ASN A 164 -24.22 -4.20 -1.17
N PHE A 165 -25.46 -4.67 -1.24
CA PHE A 165 -25.88 -5.68 -2.19
C PHE A 165 -25.78 -5.17 -3.64
N ILE A 166 -26.39 -4.00 -3.93
CA ILE A 166 -26.33 -3.37 -5.26
C ILE A 166 -24.88 -3.15 -5.67
N HIS A 167 -24.05 -2.64 -4.77
CA HIS A 167 -22.63 -2.42 -5.07
C HIS A 167 -21.91 -3.73 -5.42
N ASN A 168 -22.03 -4.78 -4.60
CA ASN A 168 -21.37 -6.05 -4.84
C ASN A 168 -21.87 -6.73 -6.11
N LEU A 169 -23.16 -6.65 -6.41
CA LEU A 169 -23.74 -7.21 -7.61
C LEU A 169 -23.27 -6.45 -8.85
N SER A 170 -23.32 -5.13 -8.82
CA SER A 170 -22.87 -4.27 -9.92
C SER A 170 -21.39 -4.45 -10.21
N TYR A 171 -20.57 -4.44 -9.17
CA TYR A 171 -19.13 -4.64 -9.31
C TYR A 171 -18.80 -6.06 -9.80
N GLY A 172 -19.53 -7.06 -9.33
CA GLY A 172 -19.39 -8.43 -9.80
C GLY A 172 -19.76 -8.60 -11.28
N TYR A 173 -20.85 -7.96 -11.72
CA TYR A 173 -21.24 -7.94 -13.12
C TYR A 173 -20.24 -7.18 -14.00
N PHE A 174 -19.73 -6.06 -13.51
CA PHE A 174 -18.66 -5.32 -14.16
C PHE A 174 -17.39 -6.16 -14.31
N PHE A 175 -16.99 -6.89 -13.28
CA PHE A 175 -15.72 -7.60 -13.24
C PHE A 175 -15.79 -8.97 -13.94
N TYR A 176 -16.81 -9.79 -13.67
CA TYR A 176 -16.95 -11.15 -14.20
C TYR A 176 -17.98 -11.28 -15.32
N GLY A 177 -18.80 -10.28 -15.56
CA GLY A 177 -19.96 -10.35 -16.45
C GLY A 177 -21.18 -10.95 -15.79
N VAL A 178 -22.38 -10.58 -16.28
CA VAL A 178 -23.67 -10.98 -15.69
C VAL A 178 -23.84 -12.50 -15.58
N ARG A 179 -23.39 -13.24 -16.59
CA ARG A 179 -23.59 -14.71 -16.63
C ARG A 179 -22.68 -15.49 -15.70
N ASN A 180 -21.57 -14.88 -15.27
CA ASN A 180 -20.49 -15.56 -14.55
C ASN A 180 -20.46 -15.20 -13.07
N TYR A 181 -21.27 -14.26 -12.62
CA TYR A 181 -21.21 -13.76 -11.26
C TYR A 181 -22.52 -13.93 -10.50
N TYR A 182 -22.40 -14.46 -9.29
CA TYR A 182 -23.44 -14.48 -8.26
C TYR A 182 -22.84 -13.99 -6.95
N VAL A 183 -23.57 -13.13 -6.24
CA VAL A 183 -23.16 -12.61 -4.93
C VAL A 183 -22.96 -13.74 -3.93
N THR A 184 -23.77 -14.77 -4.04
CA THR A 184 -23.67 -16.02 -3.28
C THR A 184 -23.96 -17.22 -4.16
N LYS A 185 -23.34 -18.36 -3.86
CA LYS A 185 -23.64 -19.65 -4.51
C LYS A 185 -24.70 -20.45 -3.74
N ASN A 186 -25.08 -19.98 -2.56
CA ASN A 186 -26.11 -20.63 -1.76
C ASN A 186 -27.50 -20.31 -2.33
N LYS A 187 -28.13 -21.26 -2.98
CA LYS A 187 -29.47 -21.13 -3.59
C LYS A 187 -30.60 -20.90 -2.60
N GLN A 188 -30.35 -21.10 -1.30
CA GLN A 188 -31.32 -20.81 -0.24
C GLN A 188 -31.21 -19.38 0.30
N ASP A 189 -30.18 -18.63 -0.15
CA ASP A 189 -29.95 -17.25 0.27
C ASP A 189 -30.83 -16.29 -0.53
N VAL A 190 -31.49 -15.38 0.15
CA VAL A 190 -32.29 -14.31 -0.44
C VAL A 190 -31.49 -13.47 -1.47
N GLN A 191 -30.20 -13.31 -1.28
CA GLN A 191 -29.34 -12.63 -2.23
C GLN A 191 -29.22 -13.38 -3.56
N TYR A 192 -29.27 -14.71 -3.54
CA TYR A 192 -29.33 -15.52 -4.75
C TYR A 192 -30.61 -15.27 -5.52
N ASP A 193 -31.76 -15.26 -4.83
CA ASP A 193 -33.07 -14.99 -5.43
C ASP A 193 -33.09 -13.63 -6.12
N ILE A 194 -32.61 -12.57 -5.43
CA ILE A 194 -32.55 -11.22 -5.99
C ILE A 194 -31.63 -11.17 -7.22
N ASN A 195 -30.46 -11.84 -7.16
CA ASN A 195 -29.54 -11.89 -8.28
C ASN A 195 -30.17 -12.56 -9.53
N VAL A 196 -30.94 -13.63 -9.34
CA VAL A 196 -31.66 -14.30 -10.43
C VAL A 196 -32.70 -13.35 -11.06
N GLU A 197 -33.50 -12.67 -10.24
CA GLU A 197 -34.51 -11.71 -10.74
C GLU A 197 -33.86 -10.52 -11.48
N VAL A 198 -32.82 -9.93 -10.90
CA VAL A 198 -32.07 -8.86 -11.60
C VAL A 198 -31.56 -9.35 -12.95
N THR A 199 -30.97 -10.55 -13.00
CA THR A 199 -30.46 -11.11 -14.25
C THR A 199 -31.58 -11.31 -15.27
N ALA A 200 -32.76 -11.77 -14.85
CA ALA A 200 -33.92 -11.93 -15.72
C ALA A 200 -34.39 -10.59 -16.30
N ILE A 201 -34.52 -9.55 -15.45
CA ILE A 201 -34.86 -8.18 -15.88
C ILE A 201 -33.86 -7.68 -16.92
N LEU A 202 -32.56 -7.85 -16.69
CA LEU A 202 -31.50 -7.39 -17.61
C LEU A 202 -31.57 -8.10 -18.97
N VAL A 203 -31.93 -9.40 -18.99
CA VAL A 203 -32.08 -10.19 -20.21
C VAL A 203 -33.30 -9.72 -21.00
N VAL A 204 -34.43 -9.53 -20.33
CA VAL A 204 -35.69 -9.05 -20.95
C VAL A 204 -35.50 -7.68 -21.56
N ASN A 205 -34.83 -6.77 -20.87
CA ASN A 205 -34.60 -5.39 -21.33
C ASN A 205 -33.52 -5.27 -22.43
N LYS A 206 -33.02 -6.41 -22.94
CA LYS A 206 -31.97 -6.46 -24.00
C LYS A 206 -30.79 -5.53 -23.74
N THR A 207 -30.39 -5.42 -22.48
CA THR A 207 -29.28 -4.55 -22.08
C THR A 207 -28.00 -4.90 -22.84
N SER A 208 -27.24 -3.89 -23.26
CA SER A 208 -26.07 -4.06 -24.13
C SER A 208 -25.09 -5.10 -23.60
N LYS A 209 -24.88 -6.17 -24.39
CA LYS A 209 -23.94 -7.24 -24.04
C LYS A 209 -22.51 -6.74 -23.87
N SER A 210 -22.11 -5.69 -24.58
CA SER A 210 -20.77 -5.11 -24.52
C SER A 210 -20.50 -4.46 -23.17
N LEU A 211 -21.50 -3.83 -22.56
CA LEU A 211 -21.39 -3.21 -21.24
C LEU A 211 -21.07 -4.23 -20.14
N PHE A 212 -21.60 -5.47 -20.27
CA PHE A 212 -21.40 -6.54 -19.30
C PHE A 212 -20.32 -7.56 -19.71
N SER A 213 -19.40 -7.16 -20.59
CA SER A 213 -18.25 -8.01 -20.93
C SER A 213 -17.31 -8.20 -19.73
N PRO A 214 -16.79 -9.40 -19.47
CA PRO A 214 -15.87 -9.65 -18.36
C PRO A 214 -14.59 -8.80 -18.47
N ARG A 215 -14.13 -8.23 -17.35
CA ARG A 215 -12.92 -7.40 -17.25
C ARG A 215 -11.90 -7.94 -16.25
N ASN A 216 -12.16 -9.15 -15.73
CA ASN A 216 -11.29 -9.79 -14.72
C ASN A 216 -9.85 -10.03 -15.21
N SER A 217 -9.66 -10.29 -16.51
CA SER A 217 -8.32 -10.41 -17.09
C SER A 217 -7.57 -9.09 -17.14
N LEU A 218 -8.26 -7.99 -17.43
CA LEU A 218 -7.67 -6.64 -17.53
C LEU A 218 -7.36 -6.06 -16.14
N LEU A 219 -8.38 -5.98 -15.30
CA LEU A 219 -8.30 -5.30 -13.99
C LEU A 219 -7.72 -6.17 -12.87
N GLY A 220 -7.76 -7.49 -13.04
CA GLY A 220 -7.27 -8.40 -12.00
C GLY A 220 -5.76 -8.29 -11.77
N HIS A 221 -4.97 -8.13 -12.83
CA HIS A 221 -3.53 -7.90 -12.72
C HIS A 221 -3.25 -6.51 -12.18
N TYR A 222 -3.93 -5.49 -12.69
CA TYR A 222 -3.81 -4.11 -12.27
C TYR A 222 -4.01 -3.94 -10.74
N PHE A 223 -5.15 -4.37 -10.20
CA PHE A 223 -5.43 -4.22 -8.77
C PHE A 223 -4.55 -5.08 -7.88
N ARG A 224 -4.19 -6.30 -8.32
CA ARG A 224 -3.27 -7.15 -7.54
C ARG A 224 -1.89 -6.54 -7.48
N HIS A 225 -1.37 -6.04 -8.59
CA HIS A 225 -0.05 -5.40 -8.63
C HIS A 225 -0.03 -4.13 -7.77
N LEU A 226 -1.02 -3.25 -7.92
CA LEU A 226 -1.14 -2.04 -7.09
C LEU A 226 -1.20 -2.39 -5.59
N TYR A 227 -1.99 -3.41 -5.22
CA TYR A 227 -2.06 -3.89 -3.84
C TYR A 227 -0.71 -4.37 -3.32
N GLN A 228 0.01 -5.17 -4.10
CA GLN A 228 1.33 -5.67 -3.71
C GLN A 228 2.34 -4.53 -3.56
N THR A 229 2.32 -3.53 -4.43
CA THR A 229 3.19 -2.37 -4.34
C THR A 229 2.97 -1.59 -3.04
N VAL A 230 1.71 -1.30 -2.69
CA VAL A 230 1.39 -0.59 -1.45
C VAL A 230 1.70 -1.45 -0.22
N GLN A 231 1.43 -2.76 -0.30
CA GLN A 231 1.73 -3.68 0.80
C GLN A 231 3.24 -3.86 1.01
N PHE A 232 4.04 -3.84 -0.05
CA PHE A 232 5.49 -3.85 0.01
C PHE A 232 6.03 -2.66 0.81
N ILE A 233 5.51 -1.46 0.57
CA ILE A 233 5.83 -0.26 1.36
C ILE A 233 5.40 -0.43 2.82
N ALA A 234 4.17 -0.89 3.05
CA ALA A 234 3.59 -1.01 4.38
C ALA A 234 4.35 -1.97 5.29
N ARG A 235 4.91 -3.04 4.72
CA ARG A 235 5.63 -4.11 5.44
C ARG A 235 7.12 -3.84 5.64
N GLU A 236 7.70 -2.82 5.00
CA GLU A 236 9.13 -2.55 5.14
C GLU A 236 9.46 -2.10 6.57
N GLU A 237 10.22 -2.91 7.30
CA GLU A 237 10.53 -2.65 8.72
C GLU A 237 11.63 -1.60 8.92
N ASN A 238 12.48 -1.39 7.91
CA ASN A 238 13.59 -0.44 7.99
C ASN A 238 13.18 1.00 7.69
N LEU A 239 11.92 1.25 7.28
CA LEU A 239 11.39 2.57 7.01
C LEU A 239 10.54 3.08 8.18
N GLN A 240 10.70 4.36 8.51
CA GLN A 240 9.81 5.06 9.42
C GLN A 240 8.45 5.34 8.73
N GLU A 241 7.39 5.60 9.53
CA GLU A 241 6.05 5.82 8.98
C GLU A 241 5.98 6.98 7.98
N ASP A 242 6.72 8.06 8.24
CA ASP A 242 6.78 9.20 7.33
C ASP A 242 7.45 8.84 6.00
N GLU A 243 8.48 8.00 6.04
CA GLU A 243 9.14 7.49 4.83
C GLU A 243 8.18 6.59 4.04
N LYS A 244 7.47 5.67 4.71
CA LYS A 244 6.43 4.83 4.09
C LYS A 244 5.35 5.67 3.44
N TYR A 245 4.89 6.71 4.14
CA TYR A 245 3.91 7.63 3.59
C TYR A 245 4.42 8.36 2.35
N ASN A 246 5.70 8.78 2.33
CA ASN A 246 6.30 9.42 1.17
C ASN A 246 6.38 8.48 -0.04
N TYR A 247 6.77 7.20 0.13
CA TYR A 247 6.73 6.22 -0.94
C TYR A 247 5.29 5.95 -1.43
N ALA A 248 4.34 5.83 -0.53
CA ALA A 248 2.93 5.67 -0.89
C ALA A 248 2.36 6.90 -1.63
N LYS A 249 2.82 8.12 -1.28
CA LYS A 249 2.51 9.35 -2.02
C LYS A 249 3.04 9.30 -3.46
N MET A 250 4.21 8.69 -3.69
CA MET A 250 4.74 8.50 -5.05
C MET A 250 3.86 7.53 -5.85
N VAL A 251 3.38 6.44 -5.23
CA VAL A 251 2.40 5.53 -5.87
C VAL A 251 1.12 6.30 -6.21
N ARG A 252 0.56 7.03 -5.26
CA ARG A 252 -0.66 7.83 -5.49
C ARG A 252 -0.50 8.84 -6.63
N ALA A 253 0.67 9.48 -6.76
CA ALA A 253 0.96 10.43 -7.83
C ALA A 253 0.94 9.79 -9.24
N GLN A 254 1.03 8.46 -9.34
CA GLN A 254 0.86 7.75 -10.60
C GLN A 254 -0.61 7.48 -10.94
N LEU A 255 -1.49 7.49 -9.93
CA LEU A 255 -2.90 7.21 -10.13
C LEU A 255 -3.65 8.44 -10.64
N SER A 256 -4.31 8.30 -11.79
CA SER A 256 -5.28 9.32 -12.26
C SER A 256 -6.51 9.34 -11.36
N ASP A 257 -7.33 10.36 -11.53
CA ASP A 257 -8.59 10.53 -10.79
C ASP A 257 -9.52 9.33 -10.97
N PHE A 258 -9.64 8.83 -12.20
CA PHE A 258 -10.44 7.64 -12.52
C PHE A 258 -9.85 6.35 -11.94
N GLU A 259 -8.53 6.25 -11.87
CA GLU A 259 -7.87 5.12 -11.18
C GLU A 259 -8.15 5.11 -9.69
N GLN A 260 -8.11 6.28 -9.04
CA GLN A 260 -8.46 6.42 -7.63
C GLN A 260 -9.94 6.11 -7.39
N ALA A 261 -10.84 6.57 -8.26
CA ALA A 261 -12.26 6.25 -8.17
C ALA A 261 -12.52 4.74 -8.36
N LEU A 262 -11.91 4.11 -9.37
CA LEU A 262 -12.01 2.65 -9.56
C LEU A 262 -11.41 1.86 -8.40
N LEU A 263 -10.31 2.32 -7.80
CA LEU A 263 -9.73 1.73 -6.59
C LEU A 263 -10.71 1.80 -5.43
N TYR A 264 -11.38 2.95 -5.24
CA TYR A 264 -12.41 3.10 -4.22
C TYR A 264 -13.53 2.08 -4.41
N TYR A 265 -14.14 2.00 -5.60
CA TYR A 265 -15.23 1.06 -5.86
C TYR A 265 -14.77 -0.41 -5.82
N ASN A 266 -13.55 -0.70 -6.25
CA ASN A 266 -12.96 -2.03 -6.06
C ASN A 266 -12.89 -2.38 -4.58
N SER A 267 -12.44 -1.44 -3.75
CA SER A 267 -12.24 -1.66 -2.32
C SER A 267 -13.52 -1.95 -1.56
N LEU A 268 -14.65 -1.38 -1.97
CA LEU A 268 -15.97 -1.65 -1.40
C LEU A 268 -16.49 -3.05 -1.76
N SER A 269 -16.00 -3.63 -2.85
CA SER A 269 -16.41 -4.96 -3.31
C SER A 269 -15.75 -6.08 -2.51
N VAL A 270 -16.34 -7.28 -2.58
CA VAL A 270 -15.75 -8.49 -1.98
C VAL A 270 -14.33 -8.75 -2.50
N MET A 271 -14.03 -8.40 -3.76
CA MET A 271 -12.73 -8.61 -4.40
C MET A 271 -11.64 -7.72 -3.78
N GLY A 272 -11.99 -6.48 -3.44
CA GLY A 272 -11.06 -5.47 -2.95
C GLY A 272 -11.10 -5.23 -1.44
N LYS A 273 -11.88 -5.99 -0.68
CA LYS A 273 -12.10 -5.75 0.76
C LYS A 273 -10.80 -5.62 1.59
N LYS A 274 -9.71 -6.21 1.15
CA LYS A 274 -8.40 -6.11 1.81
C LYS A 274 -7.86 -4.67 1.85
N TRP A 275 -8.27 -3.81 0.94
CA TRP A 275 -7.86 -2.41 0.89
C TRP A 275 -8.42 -1.57 2.04
N ILE A 276 -9.62 -1.94 2.52
CA ILE A 276 -10.38 -1.21 3.54
C ILE A 276 -10.48 -1.96 4.86
N THR A 277 -9.77 -3.05 5.03
CA THR A 277 -9.79 -3.81 6.31
C THR A 277 -8.47 -3.62 7.05
N PRO A 278 -8.51 -3.22 8.33
CA PRO A 278 -9.68 -2.85 9.14
C PRO A 278 -10.20 -1.42 8.84
N ILE A 279 -11.46 -1.14 9.17
CA ILE A 279 -12.10 0.18 9.05
C ILE A 279 -12.48 0.73 10.44
N GLY A 280 -12.65 2.06 10.54
CA GLY A 280 -13.03 2.71 11.80
C GLY A 280 -11.92 2.74 12.85
N ILE A 281 -10.67 2.61 12.44
CA ILE A 281 -9.49 2.62 13.33
C ILE A 281 -8.96 4.04 13.50
N VAL A 282 -8.75 4.46 14.75
CA VAL A 282 -8.25 5.80 15.10
C VAL A 282 -6.72 5.91 15.11
N ASP A 283 -5.99 4.80 15.11
CA ASP A 283 -4.54 4.77 15.01
C ASP A 283 -4.12 4.67 13.54
N ILE A 284 -3.53 5.73 12.99
CA ILE A 284 -3.13 5.81 11.56
C ILE A 284 -2.30 4.60 11.14
N LYS A 285 -1.37 4.14 11.97
CA LYS A 285 -0.49 3.00 11.65
C LYS A 285 -1.24 1.68 11.48
N LYS A 286 -2.41 1.56 12.12
CA LYS A 286 -3.26 0.38 12.10
C LYS A 286 -4.46 0.50 11.16
N MET A 287 -4.65 1.67 10.56
CA MET A 287 -5.68 1.86 9.53
C MET A 287 -5.50 0.92 8.34
N CYS A 288 -6.57 0.72 7.60
CA CYS A 288 -6.53 0.07 6.30
C CYS A 288 -5.60 0.81 5.31
N LEU A 289 -5.09 0.13 4.30
CA LEU A 289 -4.08 0.68 3.38
C LEU A 289 -4.53 1.97 2.69
N ILE A 290 -5.80 2.04 2.24
CA ILE A 290 -6.35 3.25 1.61
C ILE A 290 -6.31 4.42 2.58
N ALA A 291 -6.74 4.22 3.81
CA ALA A 291 -6.84 5.29 4.80
C ALA A 291 -5.46 5.68 5.37
N ARG A 292 -4.61 4.71 5.69
CA ARG A 292 -3.25 4.95 6.20
C ARG A 292 -2.42 5.80 5.25
N PHE A 293 -2.50 5.52 3.95
CA PHE A 293 -1.69 6.18 2.94
C PHE A 293 -2.46 7.22 2.11
N ARG A 294 -3.73 7.43 2.41
CA ARG A 294 -4.64 8.34 1.68
C ARG A 294 -4.56 8.13 0.16
N LEU A 295 -4.67 6.87 -0.29
CA LEU A 295 -4.46 6.51 -1.70
C LEU A 295 -5.49 7.12 -2.65
N ILE A 296 -6.64 7.53 -2.13
CA ILE A 296 -7.73 8.16 -2.86
C ILE A 296 -7.86 9.66 -2.55
N LYS A 297 -6.77 10.30 -2.10
CA LYS A 297 -6.78 11.69 -1.66
C LYS A 297 -7.20 12.67 -2.75
N ASN A 298 -6.84 12.39 -4.00
CA ASN A 298 -7.03 13.27 -5.13
C ASN A 298 -8.32 12.97 -5.92
N MET A 299 -9.27 12.22 -5.35
CA MET A 299 -10.56 11.97 -5.98
C MET A 299 -11.31 13.29 -6.22
N PRO A 300 -11.79 13.55 -7.44
CA PRO A 300 -12.42 14.82 -7.76
C PRO A 300 -13.76 15.00 -7.05
N TYR A 301 -14.00 16.19 -6.52
CA TYR A 301 -15.27 16.54 -5.87
C TYR A 301 -16.44 16.65 -6.86
N TYR A 302 -16.16 16.90 -8.13
CA TYR A 302 -17.16 17.04 -9.21
C TYR A 302 -17.60 15.72 -9.84
N PHE A 303 -17.02 14.58 -9.40
CA PHE A 303 -17.50 13.28 -9.85
C PHE A 303 -18.86 12.98 -9.23
N GLU A 304 -19.78 12.54 -10.08
CA GLU A 304 -21.05 11.96 -9.61
C GLU A 304 -20.79 10.57 -9.03
N TYR A 305 -20.47 10.53 -7.74
CA TYR A 305 -20.31 9.27 -7.04
C TYR A 305 -21.67 8.58 -6.86
N PHE A 306 -21.69 7.28 -7.14
CA PHE A 306 -22.88 6.45 -7.03
C PHE A 306 -22.81 5.51 -5.83
N GLY A 307 -23.97 5.14 -5.28
CA GLY A 307 -24.03 4.29 -4.10
C GLY A 307 -23.45 4.93 -2.84
N ILE A 308 -22.47 4.29 -2.23
CA ILE A 308 -21.82 4.77 -1.00
C ILE A 308 -20.81 5.85 -1.37
N LYS A 309 -20.98 7.06 -0.85
CA LYS A 309 -20.05 8.17 -1.11
C LYS A 309 -18.74 7.99 -0.32
N PRO A 310 -17.58 8.34 -0.90
CA PRO A 310 -16.29 8.19 -0.23
C PRO A 310 -16.18 8.96 1.09
N GLY A 311 -16.76 10.17 1.15
CA GLY A 311 -16.76 11.02 2.34
C GLY A 311 -17.51 10.40 3.53
N ASP A 312 -18.64 9.73 3.26
CA ASP A 312 -19.45 9.05 4.26
C ASP A 312 -18.80 7.75 4.72
N PHE A 313 -18.21 7.01 3.77
CA PHE A 313 -17.55 5.74 4.06
C PHE A 313 -16.32 5.90 4.97
N PHE A 314 -15.51 6.93 4.74
CA PHE A 314 -14.28 7.20 5.50
C PHE A 314 -14.45 8.32 6.55
N GLU A 315 -15.65 8.50 7.11
CA GLU A 315 -15.93 9.59 8.06
C GLU A 315 -15.01 9.56 9.30
N VAL A 316 -14.75 8.38 9.85
CA VAL A 316 -13.87 8.20 11.02
C VAL A 316 -12.43 8.55 10.66
N GLU A 317 -11.92 7.98 9.59
CA GLU A 317 -10.56 8.17 9.12
C GLU A 317 -10.30 9.63 8.70
N LYS A 318 -11.29 10.29 8.10
CA LYS A 318 -11.27 11.73 7.78
C LYS A 318 -11.05 12.57 9.03
N LYS A 319 -11.83 12.33 10.10
CA LYS A 319 -11.70 13.03 11.38
C LYS A 319 -10.32 12.81 12.01
N VAL A 320 -9.80 11.58 11.97
CA VAL A 320 -8.47 11.26 12.51
C VAL A 320 -7.38 12.00 11.76
N TRP A 321 -7.42 12.04 10.43
CA TRP A 321 -6.43 12.79 9.66
C TRP A 321 -6.48 14.30 9.92
N GLN A 322 -7.67 14.86 10.13
CA GLN A 322 -7.83 16.28 10.51
C GLN A 322 -7.16 16.58 11.85
N THR A 323 -7.31 15.72 12.85
CA THR A 323 -6.64 15.91 14.16
C THR A 323 -5.12 15.81 14.09
N HIS A 324 -4.57 15.15 13.05
CA HIS A 324 -3.12 15.08 12.80
C HIS A 324 -2.60 16.15 11.82
N GLY A 325 -3.38 17.21 11.59
CA GLY A 325 -2.98 18.36 10.77
C GLY A 325 -2.98 18.09 9.26
N GLY A 326 -3.70 17.06 8.80
CA GLY A 326 -3.81 16.73 7.38
C GLY A 326 -5.24 16.46 6.93
N ASN A 327 -5.57 16.73 5.65
CA ASN A 327 -6.85 16.39 5.08
C ASN A 327 -6.81 15.01 4.45
N PHE A 328 -7.85 14.19 4.69
CA PHE A 328 -7.98 12.87 4.07
C PHE A 328 -8.15 13.00 2.56
N PHE A 329 -9.03 13.86 2.10
CA PHE A 329 -9.18 14.28 0.71
C PHE A 329 -8.47 15.61 0.46
N GLU A 330 -8.04 15.87 -0.77
CA GLU A 330 -7.39 17.12 -1.14
C GLU A 330 -8.35 18.30 -1.10
N ILE A 331 -9.55 18.10 -1.65
CA ILE A 331 -10.69 18.99 -1.52
C ILE A 331 -11.70 18.19 -0.71
N ASP A 332 -12.22 18.76 0.37
CA ASP A 332 -13.29 18.11 1.11
C ASP A 332 -14.39 17.79 0.10
N LEU A 333 -14.64 16.49 -0.09
CA LEU A 333 -15.76 16.00 -0.89
C LEU A 333 -17.01 16.48 -0.17
N ILE A 334 -17.46 17.68 -0.55
CA ILE A 334 -18.63 18.31 0.03
C ILE A 334 -19.83 17.45 -0.39
N ASN A 335 -20.40 16.82 0.62
CA ASN A 335 -21.77 16.26 0.75
C ASN A 335 -22.35 15.46 -0.39
#